data_047d723447e687e7bd1f2b86edd374f1
#
_entry.id   047d723447e687e7bd1f2b86edd374f1
#
_cell.length_a   1.000
_cell.length_b   1.000
_cell.length_c   1.000
_cell.angle_alpha   90.00
_cell.angle_beta   90.00
_cell.angle_gamma   90.00
#
_symmetry.space_group_name_H-M   'P 1'
#
loop_
_entity.id
_entity.type
_entity.pdbx_description
1 polymer ?
#
loop_
_entity_poly.entity_id
_entity_poly.type
_entity_poly.pdbx_seq_one_letter_code
_entity_poly.pdbx_strand_id
1 'polypeptide(L)'
;MDKAPNMSAVRFDGHWTDLGGWESVWLESDRDENGNAVSDHAIAFDCEHTLLRAESSDQELVGIGLKNVVAVAMRDAVMVADLSEAQNVKKAVKVLKDRGAKQATSFPVDHRPWGWFETLILADRFQVKRIHVHPGASLSLQSHHHRSEHWIVVQGTAKVTVDEDVKLLTENQSVYIPLGAVHRMENPGKVPMVLIEVQTGSYLGEDDIIRYEDVYARS
;
A
#
# COMPACT_ATOMS: atom_id res chain seq x y z
N MET A 1 -8.31 4.97 29.62
CA MET A 1 -7.83 6.12 30.43
C MET A 1 -8.65 6.34 31.70
N ASP A 2 -9.94 6.13 31.70
CA ASP A 2 -10.86 6.49 32.80
C ASP A 2 -10.69 5.74 34.15
N LYS A 3 -9.71 4.86 34.25
CA LYS A 3 -9.45 4.05 35.47
C LYS A 3 -8.05 4.22 36.07
N ALA A 4 -7.23 5.11 35.54
CA ALA A 4 -5.89 5.33 36.05
C ALA A 4 -5.93 6.38 37.18
N PRO A 5 -5.54 6.04 38.43
CA PRO A 5 -5.67 6.95 39.60
C PRO A 5 -4.58 8.05 39.65
N ASN A 6 -3.60 7.99 38.74
CA ASN A 6 -2.40 8.85 38.76
C ASN A 6 -2.24 9.65 37.47
N MET A 7 -3.33 10.05 36.83
CA MET A 7 -3.27 10.91 35.63
C MET A 7 -2.97 12.34 36.02
N SER A 8 -2.07 12.98 35.26
CA SER A 8 -1.78 14.40 35.31
C SER A 8 -2.04 15.02 33.95
N ALA A 9 -2.63 16.21 33.93
CA ALA A 9 -2.80 16.99 32.71
C ALA A 9 -1.78 18.12 32.68
N VAL A 10 -1.13 18.29 31.52
CA VAL A 10 -0.25 19.43 31.25
C VAL A 10 -0.91 20.28 30.17
N ARG A 11 -1.00 21.57 30.40
CA ARG A 11 -1.53 22.51 29.41
C ARG A 11 -0.58 22.59 28.22
N PHE A 12 -1.13 22.45 27.03
CA PHE A 12 -0.41 22.63 25.75
C PHE A 12 -0.96 23.90 25.07
N ASP A 13 -0.12 24.90 24.89
CA ASP A 13 -0.49 26.18 24.28
C ASP A 13 -0.11 26.26 22.76
N GLY A 14 0.30 25.16 22.14
CA GLY A 14 0.60 25.04 20.72
C GLY A 14 -0.63 24.71 19.87
N HIS A 15 -0.47 24.80 18.55
CA HIS A 15 -1.45 24.28 17.60
C HIS A 15 -1.41 22.74 17.59
N TRP A 16 -2.57 22.09 17.62
CA TRP A 16 -2.70 20.64 17.52
C TRP A 16 -3.93 20.28 16.70
N THR A 17 -3.77 19.30 15.83
CA THR A 17 -4.88 18.68 15.08
C THR A 17 -4.68 17.18 15.05
N ASP A 18 -5.78 16.42 15.04
CA ASP A 18 -5.76 14.97 14.91
C ASP A 18 -5.71 14.49 13.43
N LEU A 19 -5.77 15.42 12.46
CA LEU A 19 -5.90 15.13 11.03
C LEU A 19 -7.02 14.11 10.74
N GLY A 20 -8.12 14.21 11.48
CA GLY A 20 -9.20 13.22 11.49
C GLY A 20 -10.04 13.16 10.21
N GLY A 21 -9.78 14.00 9.21
CA GLY A 21 -10.48 14.03 7.94
C GLY A 21 -9.83 14.95 6.92
N TRP A 22 -10.31 14.89 5.69
CA TRP A 22 -9.73 15.63 4.55
C TRP A 22 -9.88 17.15 4.69
N GLU A 23 -10.89 17.64 5.39
CA GLU A 23 -11.01 19.05 5.74
C GLU A 23 -9.84 19.49 6.63
N SER A 24 -9.47 18.69 7.64
CA SER A 24 -8.31 18.99 8.49
C SER A 24 -7.00 18.94 7.68
N VAL A 25 -6.87 18.01 6.75
CA VAL A 25 -5.71 17.97 5.83
C VAL A 25 -5.64 19.24 5.00
N TRP A 26 -6.75 19.70 4.44
CA TRP A 26 -6.81 20.96 3.68
C TRP A 26 -6.45 22.19 4.53
N LEU A 27 -6.94 22.24 5.78
CA LEU A 27 -6.65 23.34 6.70
C LEU A 27 -5.17 23.44 7.08
N GLU A 28 -4.48 22.30 7.19
CA GLU A 28 -3.06 22.21 7.56
C GLU A 28 -2.11 22.22 6.36
N SER A 29 -2.64 22.16 5.13
CA SER A 29 -1.82 22.22 3.90
C SER A 29 -1.51 23.67 3.51
N ASP A 30 -0.38 23.87 2.84
CA ASP A 30 -0.09 25.11 2.15
C ASP A 30 -1.13 25.35 1.06
N ARG A 31 -1.69 26.56 1.02
CA ARG A 31 -2.75 26.92 0.11
C ARG A 31 -2.34 28.13 -0.75
N ASP A 32 -2.77 28.12 -2.00
CA ASP A 32 -2.61 29.27 -2.89
C ASP A 32 -3.51 30.47 -2.48
N GLU A 33 -3.43 31.56 -3.24
CA GLU A 33 -4.22 32.78 -3.01
C GLU A 33 -5.74 32.59 -3.15
N ASN A 34 -6.18 31.52 -3.83
CA ASN A 34 -7.57 31.14 -3.99
C ASN A 34 -8.03 30.09 -2.94
N GLY A 35 -7.16 29.75 -2.00
CA GLY A 35 -7.44 28.77 -0.95
C GLY A 35 -7.36 27.32 -1.40
N ASN A 36 -6.73 27.02 -2.53
CA ASN A 36 -6.55 25.65 -2.99
C ASN A 36 -5.28 25.02 -2.41
N ALA A 37 -5.37 23.75 -2.01
CA ALA A 37 -4.25 22.90 -1.65
C ALA A 37 -4.09 21.83 -2.73
N VAL A 38 -2.90 21.71 -3.34
CA VAL A 38 -2.66 20.88 -4.51
C VAL A 38 -1.38 20.08 -4.31
N SER A 39 -1.43 18.75 -4.50
CA SER A 39 -0.23 17.89 -4.45
C SER A 39 0.59 17.98 -5.73
N ASP A 40 1.84 17.45 -5.72
CA ASP A 40 2.79 17.53 -6.85
C ASP A 40 2.23 16.98 -8.18
N HIS A 41 1.34 15.98 -8.11
CA HIS A 41 0.69 15.37 -9.29
C HIS A 41 -0.76 15.80 -9.45
N ALA A 42 -1.06 17.04 -9.07
CA ALA A 42 -2.38 17.64 -9.28
C ALA A 42 -2.28 19.06 -9.81
N ILE A 43 -3.26 19.49 -10.58
CA ILE A 43 -3.34 20.81 -11.16
C ILE A 43 -4.74 21.41 -10.96
N ALA A 44 -4.82 22.66 -10.52
CA ALA A 44 -6.07 23.40 -10.36
C ALA A 44 -6.15 24.54 -11.37
N PHE A 45 -7.21 24.56 -12.19
CA PHE A 45 -7.55 25.69 -13.06
C PHE A 45 -8.87 26.31 -12.62
N ASP A 46 -8.89 27.61 -12.35
CA ASP A 46 -10.08 28.35 -11.95
C ASP A 46 -10.82 27.70 -10.75
N CYS A 47 -10.06 27.14 -9.81
CA CYS A 47 -10.59 26.51 -8.60
C CYS A 47 -10.51 27.44 -7.39
N GLU A 48 -11.44 27.27 -6.44
CA GLU A 48 -11.49 28.03 -5.19
C GLU A 48 -11.75 27.08 -4.01
N HIS A 49 -11.00 27.23 -2.90
CA HIS A 49 -11.18 26.47 -1.65
C HIS A 49 -11.24 24.94 -1.88
N THR A 50 -10.32 24.42 -2.67
CA THR A 50 -10.37 23.03 -3.15
C THR A 50 -9.10 22.30 -2.73
N LEU A 51 -9.23 21.02 -2.31
CA LEU A 51 -8.13 20.09 -2.10
C LEU A 51 -8.07 19.12 -3.28
N LEU A 52 -6.96 19.13 -4.02
CA LEU A 52 -6.65 18.14 -5.06
C LEU A 52 -5.41 17.35 -4.64
N ARG A 53 -5.58 16.06 -4.40
CA ARG A 53 -4.51 15.20 -3.93
C ARG A 53 -4.40 13.92 -4.74
N ALA A 54 -3.33 13.78 -5.50
CA ALA A 54 -2.92 12.54 -6.14
C ALA A 54 -1.82 11.88 -5.28
N GLU A 55 -2.04 10.62 -4.87
CA GLU A 55 -1.11 9.88 -4.00
C GLU A 55 -0.05 9.11 -4.80
N SER A 56 -0.25 8.93 -6.09
CA SER A 56 0.66 8.17 -6.96
C SER A 56 1.29 9.07 -8.01
N SER A 57 2.59 8.91 -8.23
CA SER A 57 3.32 9.56 -9.32
C SER A 57 2.92 9.08 -10.73
N ASP A 58 2.13 8.03 -10.81
CA ASP A 58 1.66 7.46 -12.08
C ASP A 58 0.29 8.04 -12.49
N GLN A 59 -0.26 8.97 -11.70
CA GLN A 59 -1.57 9.57 -11.94
C GLN A 59 -1.45 11.09 -11.88
N GLU A 60 -2.07 11.77 -12.84
CA GLU A 60 -2.27 13.22 -12.80
C GLU A 60 -3.73 13.52 -12.49
N LEU A 61 -3.99 14.39 -11.52
CA LEU A 61 -5.31 14.84 -11.13
C LEU A 61 -5.50 16.29 -11.59
N VAL A 62 -6.49 16.55 -12.43
CA VAL A 62 -6.79 17.90 -12.91
C VAL A 62 -8.17 18.33 -12.45
N GLY A 63 -8.24 19.45 -11.72
CA GLY A 63 -9.48 20.12 -11.35
C GLY A 63 -9.70 21.39 -12.18
N ILE A 64 -10.90 21.60 -12.69
CA ILE A 64 -11.24 22.78 -13.50
C ILE A 64 -12.55 23.38 -13.00
N GLY A 65 -12.52 24.65 -12.59
CA GLY A 65 -13.70 25.39 -12.18
C GLY A 65 -14.38 24.86 -10.90
N LEU A 66 -13.62 24.15 -10.06
CA LEU A 66 -14.15 23.54 -8.84
C LEU A 66 -14.20 24.55 -7.70
N LYS A 67 -15.23 24.45 -6.86
CA LYS A 67 -15.38 25.26 -5.65
C LYS A 67 -15.78 24.39 -4.48
N ASN A 68 -15.07 24.55 -3.36
CA ASN A 68 -15.34 23.85 -2.12
C ASN A 68 -15.33 22.31 -2.29
N VAL A 69 -14.38 21.78 -3.05
CA VAL A 69 -14.30 20.35 -3.39
C VAL A 69 -13.04 19.73 -2.78
N VAL A 70 -13.16 18.53 -2.28
CA VAL A 70 -12.04 17.63 -2.04
C VAL A 70 -12.05 16.51 -3.07
N ALA A 71 -10.94 16.35 -3.80
CA ALA A 71 -10.70 15.23 -4.70
C ALA A 71 -9.39 14.54 -4.31
N VAL A 72 -9.48 13.24 -3.99
CA VAL A 72 -8.34 12.40 -3.65
C VAL A 72 -8.29 11.22 -4.60
N ALA A 73 -7.22 11.13 -5.36
CA ALA A 73 -6.97 10.04 -6.31
C ALA A 73 -5.89 9.12 -5.75
N MET A 74 -6.26 7.89 -5.45
CA MET A 74 -5.38 6.77 -5.13
C MET A 74 -5.37 5.81 -6.33
N ARG A 75 -4.44 4.88 -6.37
CA ARG A 75 -4.34 3.93 -7.50
C ARG A 75 -5.58 3.07 -7.70
N ASP A 76 -6.27 2.73 -6.63
CA ASP A 76 -7.38 1.77 -6.60
C ASP A 76 -8.73 2.42 -6.31
N ALA A 77 -8.77 3.69 -5.94
CA ALA A 77 -10.01 4.42 -5.64
C ALA A 77 -9.84 5.92 -5.84
N VAL A 78 -10.92 6.58 -6.24
CA VAL A 78 -11.01 8.05 -6.31
C VAL A 78 -12.19 8.50 -5.47
N MET A 79 -11.95 9.49 -4.62
CA MET A 79 -13.00 10.16 -3.86
C MET A 79 -13.15 11.61 -4.35
N VAL A 80 -14.37 12.02 -4.60
CA VAL A 80 -14.73 13.41 -4.83
C VAL A 80 -15.90 13.76 -3.94
N ALA A 81 -15.80 14.83 -3.19
CA ALA A 81 -16.86 15.30 -2.29
C ALA A 81 -16.85 16.82 -2.16
N ASP A 82 -17.94 17.39 -1.69
CA ASP A 82 -17.91 18.73 -1.11
C ASP A 82 -17.02 18.70 0.14
N LEU A 83 -16.19 19.71 0.31
CA LEU A 83 -15.21 19.77 1.40
C LEU A 83 -15.89 19.72 2.77
N SER A 84 -17.08 20.37 2.91
CA SER A 84 -17.88 20.35 4.14
C SER A 84 -18.50 18.97 4.45
N GLU A 85 -18.64 18.11 3.43
CA GLU A 85 -19.19 16.75 3.53
C GLU A 85 -18.11 15.66 3.66
N ALA A 86 -16.83 16.03 3.68
CA ALA A 86 -15.71 15.09 3.73
C ALA A 86 -15.77 14.09 4.89
N GLN A 87 -16.43 14.43 6.00
CA GLN A 87 -16.67 13.54 7.14
C GLN A 87 -17.61 12.36 6.79
N ASN A 88 -18.44 12.49 5.76
CA ASN A 88 -19.37 11.45 5.33
C ASN A 88 -18.70 10.31 4.54
N VAL A 89 -17.39 10.37 4.29
CA VAL A 89 -16.61 9.28 3.67
C VAL A 89 -16.84 7.93 4.39
N LYS A 90 -17.06 7.94 5.70
CA LYS A 90 -17.39 6.72 6.48
C LYS A 90 -18.63 6.00 5.99
N LYS A 91 -19.65 6.73 5.50
CA LYS A 91 -20.87 6.14 4.93
C LYS A 91 -20.56 5.47 3.59
N ALA A 92 -19.74 6.11 2.74
CA ALA A 92 -19.30 5.53 1.46
C ALA A 92 -18.50 4.24 1.69
N VAL A 93 -17.54 4.25 2.64
CA VAL A 93 -16.76 3.06 3.00
C VAL A 93 -17.66 1.91 3.46
N LYS A 94 -18.72 2.19 4.24
CA LYS A 94 -19.67 1.17 4.65
C LYS A 94 -20.38 0.53 3.43
N VAL A 95 -20.87 1.35 2.51
CA VAL A 95 -21.51 0.85 1.28
C VAL A 95 -20.55 0.02 0.43
N LEU A 96 -19.29 0.44 0.32
CA LEU A 96 -18.26 -0.33 -0.40
C LEU A 96 -18.00 -1.68 0.27
N LYS A 97 -17.94 -1.74 1.60
CA LYS A 97 -17.83 -2.99 2.37
C LYS A 97 -19.04 -3.91 2.12
N ASP A 98 -20.24 -3.38 2.17
CA ASP A 98 -21.48 -4.13 1.93
C ASP A 98 -21.54 -4.68 0.48
N ARG A 99 -20.85 -4.04 -0.48
CA ARG A 99 -20.69 -4.50 -1.87
C ARG A 99 -19.52 -5.47 -2.05
N GLY A 100 -18.73 -5.74 -1.02
CA GLY A 100 -17.52 -6.57 -1.11
C GLY A 100 -16.38 -5.92 -1.92
N ALA A 101 -16.36 -4.58 -2.03
CA ALA A 101 -15.28 -3.88 -2.71
C ALA A 101 -13.99 -3.99 -1.91
N LYS A 102 -12.94 -4.54 -2.50
CA LYS A 102 -11.63 -4.77 -1.85
C LYS A 102 -10.99 -3.48 -1.36
N GLN A 103 -11.19 -2.38 -2.06
CA GLN A 103 -10.70 -1.03 -1.71
C GLN A 103 -11.18 -0.53 -0.34
N ALA A 104 -12.26 -1.11 0.18
CA ALA A 104 -12.78 -0.76 1.51
C ALA A 104 -12.13 -1.54 2.65
N THR A 105 -11.35 -2.57 2.37
CA THR A 105 -10.82 -3.51 3.37
C THR A 105 -9.33 -3.80 3.22
N SER A 106 -8.73 -3.51 2.07
CA SER A 106 -7.33 -3.81 1.77
C SER A 106 -6.65 -2.59 1.16
N PHE A 107 -5.42 -2.35 1.52
CA PHE A 107 -4.58 -1.34 0.87
C PHE A 107 -3.81 -1.99 -0.29
N PRO A 108 -3.51 -1.23 -1.38
CA PRO A 108 -2.67 -1.74 -2.47
C PRO A 108 -1.23 -2.02 -2.02
N VAL A 109 -0.74 -1.27 -1.02
CA VAL A 109 0.60 -1.46 -0.42
C VAL A 109 0.46 -2.05 0.97
N ASP A 110 1.22 -3.10 1.25
CA ASP A 110 1.28 -3.76 2.54
C ASP A 110 2.71 -3.77 3.09
N HIS A 111 2.91 -3.15 4.25
CA HIS A 111 4.19 -3.05 4.93
C HIS A 111 4.44 -4.28 5.81
N ARG A 112 5.63 -4.84 5.69
CA ARG A 112 6.10 -6.01 6.42
C ARG A 112 7.43 -5.71 7.12
N PRO A 113 7.84 -6.47 8.13
CA PRO A 113 9.15 -6.27 8.77
C PRO A 113 10.34 -6.39 7.81
N TRP A 114 10.19 -7.14 6.73
CA TRP A 114 11.23 -7.34 5.70
C TRP A 114 11.21 -6.30 4.57
N GLY A 115 10.19 -5.44 4.50
CA GLY A 115 10.01 -4.47 3.43
C GLY A 115 8.54 -4.15 3.19
N TRP A 116 8.09 -4.20 1.94
CA TRP A 116 6.70 -4.03 1.56
C TRP A 116 6.42 -4.69 0.22
N PHE A 117 5.17 -4.95 -0.04
CA PHE A 117 4.72 -5.31 -1.38
C PHE A 117 3.54 -4.45 -1.81
N GLU A 118 3.38 -4.33 -3.11
CA GLU A 118 2.27 -3.63 -3.75
C GLU A 118 1.62 -4.55 -4.76
N THR A 119 0.30 -4.65 -4.69
CA THR A 119 -0.51 -5.34 -5.70
C THR A 119 -0.68 -4.41 -6.90
N LEU A 120 -0.05 -4.74 -8.02
CA LEU A 120 -0.13 -3.97 -9.26
C LEU A 120 -1.38 -4.37 -10.07
N ILE A 121 -1.65 -5.67 -10.14
CA ILE A 121 -2.79 -6.24 -10.87
C ILE A 121 -3.37 -7.38 -10.04
N LEU A 122 -4.68 -7.41 -9.92
CA LEU A 122 -5.41 -8.54 -9.34
C LEU A 122 -6.56 -8.91 -10.27
N ALA A 123 -6.50 -10.13 -10.79
CA ALA A 123 -7.51 -10.75 -11.64
C ALA A 123 -8.04 -12.04 -11.00
N ASP A 124 -8.97 -12.70 -11.67
CA ASP A 124 -9.63 -13.90 -11.14
C ASP A 124 -8.65 -15.05 -10.88
N ARG A 125 -7.67 -15.24 -11.77
CA ARG A 125 -6.74 -16.37 -11.72
C ARG A 125 -5.25 -16.00 -11.68
N PHE A 126 -4.94 -14.71 -11.58
CA PHE A 126 -3.57 -14.25 -11.39
C PHE A 126 -3.48 -12.95 -10.61
N GLN A 127 -2.34 -12.74 -9.98
CA GLN A 127 -1.98 -11.50 -9.29
C GLN A 127 -0.54 -11.13 -9.65
N VAL A 128 -0.31 -9.84 -9.82
CA VAL A 128 1.05 -9.31 -10.01
C VAL A 128 1.37 -8.39 -8.84
N LYS A 129 2.49 -8.66 -8.19
CA LYS A 129 3.00 -7.84 -7.08
C LYS A 129 4.38 -7.26 -7.42
N ARG A 130 4.64 -6.05 -6.94
CA ARG A 130 5.98 -5.49 -6.79
C ARG A 130 6.40 -5.68 -5.34
N ILE A 131 7.51 -6.36 -5.12
CA ILE A 131 8.03 -6.67 -3.78
C ILE A 131 9.34 -5.93 -3.59
N HIS A 132 9.44 -5.20 -2.49
CA HIS A 132 10.63 -4.48 -2.07
C HIS A 132 11.15 -5.09 -0.77
N VAL A 133 12.40 -5.57 -0.78
CA VAL A 133 13.02 -6.24 0.36
C VAL A 133 14.22 -5.43 0.86
N HIS A 134 14.22 -5.09 2.15
CA HIS A 134 15.31 -4.35 2.76
C HIS A 134 16.64 -5.13 2.71
N PRO A 135 17.80 -4.45 2.72
CA PRO A 135 19.09 -5.09 2.83
C PRO A 135 19.16 -6.05 4.02
N GLY A 136 19.64 -7.28 3.81
CA GLY A 136 19.77 -8.30 4.83
C GLY A 136 18.45 -8.93 5.31
N ALA A 137 17.30 -8.52 4.76
CA ALA A 137 16.00 -9.07 5.16
C ALA A 137 15.62 -10.32 4.34
N SER A 138 14.71 -11.12 4.89
CA SER A 138 14.21 -12.33 4.25
C SER A 138 12.71 -12.49 4.46
N LEU A 139 12.03 -13.09 3.49
CA LEU A 139 10.66 -13.57 3.65
C LEU A 139 10.65 -14.87 4.47
N SER A 140 9.48 -15.31 4.90
CA SER A 140 9.31 -16.63 5.52
C SER A 140 9.70 -17.76 4.56
N LEU A 141 10.15 -18.89 5.11
CA LEU A 141 10.17 -20.15 4.38
C LEU A 141 8.71 -20.65 4.32
N GLN A 142 8.16 -20.77 3.11
CA GLN A 142 6.73 -20.96 2.93
C GLN A 142 6.39 -21.84 1.72
N SER A 143 5.15 -22.31 1.65
CA SER A 143 4.57 -22.96 0.46
C SER A 143 3.11 -22.56 0.29
N HIS A 144 2.54 -22.89 -0.88
CA HIS A 144 1.15 -22.61 -1.24
C HIS A 144 0.47 -23.84 -1.86
N HIS A 145 -0.79 -24.06 -1.51
CA HIS A 145 -1.56 -25.18 -2.06
C HIS A 145 -2.28 -24.85 -3.37
N HIS A 146 -2.57 -23.58 -3.63
CA HIS A 146 -3.50 -23.22 -4.72
C HIS A 146 -2.89 -22.32 -5.78
N ARG A 147 -1.60 -21.90 -5.63
CA ARG A 147 -0.92 -21.03 -6.59
C ARG A 147 0.53 -21.43 -6.81
N SER A 148 1.00 -21.16 -8.00
CA SER A 148 2.43 -21.13 -8.36
C SER A 148 2.88 -19.68 -8.56
N GLU A 149 4.20 -19.46 -8.55
CA GLU A 149 4.75 -18.12 -8.62
C GLU A 149 5.89 -18.04 -9.65
N HIS A 150 6.01 -16.89 -10.31
CA HIS A 150 7.19 -16.50 -11.08
C HIS A 150 7.77 -15.23 -10.47
N TRP A 151 9.05 -15.25 -10.17
CA TRP A 151 9.79 -14.11 -9.64
C TRP A 151 10.80 -13.60 -10.64
N ILE A 152 10.81 -12.29 -10.89
CA ILE A 152 11.74 -11.62 -11.80
C ILE A 152 12.44 -10.53 -10.98
N VAL A 153 13.76 -10.63 -10.81
CA VAL A 153 14.56 -9.61 -10.13
C VAL A 153 14.69 -8.38 -11.01
N VAL A 154 14.24 -7.23 -10.53
CA VAL A 154 14.30 -5.95 -11.24
C VAL A 154 15.48 -5.11 -10.77
N GLN A 155 15.80 -5.19 -9.48
CA GLN A 155 16.89 -4.44 -8.87
C GLN A 155 17.55 -5.26 -7.76
N GLY A 156 18.87 -5.22 -7.70
CA GLY A 156 19.65 -5.88 -6.66
C GLY A 156 19.89 -7.36 -6.93
N THR A 157 20.06 -8.13 -5.86
CA THR A 157 20.34 -9.57 -5.93
C THR A 157 19.45 -10.32 -4.95
N ALA A 158 18.76 -11.35 -5.41
CA ALA A 158 17.96 -12.24 -4.60
C ALA A 158 18.70 -13.56 -4.35
N LYS A 159 18.75 -14.01 -3.09
CA LYS A 159 19.04 -15.40 -2.77
C LYS A 159 17.70 -16.11 -2.67
N VAL A 160 17.47 -17.08 -3.54
CA VAL A 160 16.20 -17.82 -3.63
C VAL A 160 16.45 -19.27 -3.28
N THR A 161 15.63 -19.76 -2.34
CA THR A 161 15.54 -21.20 -2.00
C THR A 161 14.26 -21.76 -2.60
N VAL A 162 14.35 -22.88 -3.32
CA VAL A 162 13.20 -23.65 -3.81
C VAL A 162 13.48 -25.11 -3.49
N ASP A 163 12.74 -25.66 -2.53
CA ASP A 163 13.00 -26.97 -1.93
C ASP A 163 14.45 -27.05 -1.40
N GLU A 164 15.30 -27.92 -2.00
CA GLU A 164 16.71 -28.08 -1.63
C GLU A 164 17.65 -27.17 -2.47
N ASP A 165 17.14 -26.58 -3.54
CA ASP A 165 17.92 -25.73 -4.44
C ASP A 165 18.06 -24.30 -3.91
N VAL A 166 19.31 -23.81 -3.83
CA VAL A 166 19.61 -22.43 -3.47
C VAL A 166 20.34 -21.73 -4.63
N LYS A 167 19.80 -20.60 -5.09
CA LYS A 167 20.37 -19.84 -6.22
C LYS A 167 20.48 -18.36 -5.87
N LEU A 168 21.52 -17.71 -6.41
CA LEU A 168 21.59 -16.26 -6.48
C LEU A 168 21.06 -15.81 -7.83
N LEU A 169 20.09 -14.91 -7.82
CA LEU A 169 19.53 -14.29 -9.01
C LEU A 169 19.88 -12.80 -9.01
N THR A 170 20.46 -12.33 -10.07
CA THR A 170 20.75 -10.92 -10.32
C THR A 170 19.65 -10.27 -11.16
N GLU A 171 19.78 -8.98 -11.42
CA GLU A 171 18.83 -8.24 -12.25
C GLU A 171 18.57 -8.94 -13.59
N ASN A 172 17.32 -8.91 -14.04
CA ASN A 172 16.81 -9.55 -15.25
C ASN A 172 16.84 -11.09 -15.23
N GLN A 173 17.11 -11.70 -14.08
CA GLN A 173 16.96 -13.15 -13.91
C GLN A 173 15.64 -13.48 -13.25
N SER A 174 15.12 -14.68 -13.53
CA SER A 174 13.84 -15.15 -13.01
C SER A 174 13.90 -16.58 -12.50
N VAL A 175 12.92 -16.94 -11.69
CA VAL A 175 12.72 -18.30 -11.19
C VAL A 175 11.23 -18.63 -11.17
N TYR A 176 10.90 -19.87 -11.50
CA TYR A 176 9.58 -20.45 -11.32
C TYR A 176 9.52 -21.20 -9.99
N ILE A 177 8.47 -20.96 -9.22
CA ILE A 177 8.14 -21.64 -7.97
C ILE A 177 6.92 -22.53 -8.26
N PRO A 178 7.09 -23.87 -8.32
CA PRO A 178 5.97 -24.78 -8.56
C PRO A 178 4.95 -24.75 -7.42
N LEU A 179 3.73 -25.16 -7.73
CA LEU A 179 2.69 -25.42 -6.74
C LEU A 179 3.20 -26.37 -5.66
N GLY A 180 3.06 -25.99 -4.41
CA GLY A 180 3.47 -26.80 -3.25
C GLY A 180 4.95 -26.78 -2.89
N ALA A 181 5.83 -26.25 -3.73
CA ALA A 181 7.26 -26.14 -3.42
C ALA A 181 7.50 -25.24 -2.19
N VAL A 182 8.42 -25.67 -1.35
CA VAL A 182 8.85 -24.89 -0.17
C VAL A 182 9.89 -23.87 -0.64
N HIS A 183 9.65 -22.59 -0.40
CA HIS A 183 10.49 -21.53 -0.97
C HIS A 183 10.69 -20.35 -0.03
N ARG A 184 11.78 -19.64 -0.25
CA ARG A 184 12.15 -18.41 0.46
C ARG A 184 12.90 -17.46 -0.45
N MET A 185 12.71 -16.18 -0.24
CA MET A 185 13.48 -15.10 -0.83
C MET A 185 14.21 -14.34 0.27
N GLU A 186 15.48 -14.02 0.02
CA GLU A 186 16.35 -13.25 0.90
C GLU A 186 17.07 -12.16 0.07
N ASN A 187 17.26 -11.00 0.65
CA ASN A 187 18.15 -9.98 0.11
C ASN A 187 19.53 -10.07 0.79
N PRO A 188 20.53 -10.73 0.22
CA PRO A 188 21.86 -10.83 0.82
C PRO A 188 22.70 -9.56 0.65
N GLY A 189 22.19 -8.59 -0.13
CA GLY A 189 22.92 -7.37 -0.51
C GLY A 189 22.86 -6.26 0.53
N LYS A 190 23.53 -5.15 0.20
CA LYS A 190 23.54 -3.92 0.99
C LYS A 190 22.63 -2.83 0.43
N VAL A 191 21.98 -3.10 -0.68
CA VAL A 191 21.01 -2.21 -1.34
C VAL A 191 19.62 -2.84 -1.31
N PRO A 192 18.56 -2.06 -1.40
CA PRO A 192 17.22 -2.62 -1.56
C PRO A 192 17.14 -3.55 -2.76
N MET A 193 16.37 -4.62 -2.63
CA MET A 193 16.04 -5.53 -3.72
C MET A 193 14.60 -5.33 -4.13
N VAL A 194 14.35 -5.28 -5.43
CA VAL A 194 13.01 -5.18 -6.01
C VAL A 194 12.79 -6.32 -6.97
N LEU A 195 11.64 -6.97 -6.86
CA LEU A 195 11.22 -7.99 -7.81
C LEU A 195 9.74 -7.83 -8.19
N ILE A 196 9.41 -8.37 -9.34
CA ILE A 196 8.03 -8.61 -9.77
C ILE A 196 7.71 -10.08 -9.52
N GLU A 197 6.63 -10.30 -8.82
CA GLU A 197 6.04 -11.61 -8.58
C GLU A 197 4.75 -11.75 -9.40
N VAL A 198 4.65 -12.80 -10.18
CA VAL A 198 3.42 -13.19 -10.86
C VAL A 198 2.91 -14.47 -10.22
N GLN A 199 1.80 -14.38 -9.53
CA GLN A 199 1.09 -15.52 -8.95
C GLN A 199 0.00 -15.99 -9.91
N THR A 200 -0.13 -17.30 -10.11
CA THR A 200 -1.19 -17.90 -10.90
C THR A 200 -1.80 -19.10 -10.19
N GLY A 201 -3.12 -19.15 -10.12
CA GLY A 201 -3.79 -20.24 -9.40
C GLY A 201 -5.29 -20.09 -9.25
N SER A 202 -5.89 -21.02 -8.56
CA SER A 202 -7.33 -21.02 -8.27
C SER A 202 -7.69 -20.17 -7.04
N TYR A 203 -6.71 -19.91 -6.18
CA TYR A 203 -6.87 -19.07 -4.98
C TYR A 203 -5.59 -18.27 -4.73
N LEU A 204 -5.71 -16.96 -4.49
CA LEU A 204 -4.61 -16.01 -4.39
C LEU A 204 -4.57 -15.31 -3.02
N GLY A 205 -5.34 -15.75 -2.04
CA GLY A 205 -5.38 -15.18 -0.69
C GLY A 205 -4.08 -15.37 0.08
N GLU A 206 -3.75 -14.42 0.96
CA GLU A 206 -2.56 -14.50 1.83
C GLU A 206 -2.69 -15.59 2.91
N ASP A 207 -3.88 -16.07 3.16
CA ASP A 207 -4.19 -17.21 4.05
C ASP A 207 -3.88 -18.59 3.44
N ASP A 208 -3.51 -18.66 2.13
CA ASP A 208 -2.92 -19.85 1.49
C ASP A 208 -1.43 -20.05 1.84
N ILE A 209 -0.82 -19.12 2.58
CA ILE A 209 0.58 -19.19 2.96
C ILE A 209 0.77 -20.16 4.15
N ILE A 210 1.45 -21.26 3.91
CA ILE A 210 1.95 -22.17 4.97
C ILE A 210 3.37 -21.75 5.29
N ARG A 211 3.60 -21.30 6.53
CA ARG A 211 4.91 -20.86 6.99
C ARG A 211 5.60 -21.98 7.77
N TYR A 212 6.85 -22.29 7.41
CA TYR A 212 7.70 -23.26 8.09
C TYR A 212 8.69 -22.58 9.02
N GLU A 213 9.27 -21.46 8.57
CA GLU A 213 10.19 -20.63 9.35
C GLU A 213 9.92 -19.16 9.04
N ASP A 214 9.80 -18.35 10.08
CA ASP A 214 9.65 -16.92 9.98
C ASP A 214 10.50 -16.22 11.05
N VAL A 215 11.56 -15.53 10.63
CA VAL A 215 12.47 -14.81 11.54
C VAL A 215 11.78 -13.64 12.27
N TYR A 216 10.60 -13.25 11.84
CA TYR A 216 9.79 -12.17 12.45
C TYR A 216 8.63 -12.71 13.30
N ALA A 217 8.58 -14.04 13.52
CA ALA A 217 7.58 -14.72 14.36
C ALA A 217 6.11 -14.38 14.01
N ARG A 218 5.79 -14.22 12.73
CA ARG A 218 4.41 -14.07 12.26
C ARG A 218 3.74 -15.44 12.19
N SER A 219 2.62 -15.61 12.86
CA SER A 219 1.78 -16.82 12.80
C SER A 219 0.86 -16.84 11.59
#